data_fb04c411b270a2ca89351db53a253acd
#
_entry.id   fb04c411b270a2ca89351db53a253acd
#
_cell.length_a   1.000
_cell.length_b   1.000
_cell.length_c   1.000
_cell.angle_alpha   90.00
_cell.angle_beta   90.00
_cell.angle_gamma   90.00
#
_symmetry.space_group_name_H-M   'P 1'
#
loop_
_entity.id
_entity.type
_entity.pdbx_description
1 polymer ?
#
loop_
_entity_poly.entity_id
_entity_poly.type
_entity_poly.pdbx_seq_one_letter_code
_entity_poly.pdbx_strand_id
1 'polypeptide(L)'
;SDTSVVQSESANSTESSTQPEENNSSSSSESIEPSEEINSDEDTSDIELTIPADFVGQQTQADLDKKAEEYGIKSIVLNSDGSATYTMTKQQHTEFLEEYRAQINNTLNELIGSEDYTNFTAIKANENYTEFTITTKSAELDMAESFSVIAFYMYGGIYNVLNGEEIDNISVTFINADSGEVISVSNSSDMEKTN
;
A
#
# COMPACT_ATOMS: atom_id res chain seq x y z
N SER A 1 29.38 -43.96 26.90
CA SER A 1 28.70 -44.33 28.14
C SER A 1 27.70 -43.28 28.46
N ASP A 2 26.57 -43.52 28.20
CA ASP A 2 25.31 -44.09 28.67
C ASP A 2 24.32 -43.00 29.10
N THR A 3 23.21 -42.91 28.38
CA THR A 3 21.91 -43.56 28.67
C THR A 3 21.20 -42.91 29.88
N SER A 4 20.02 -42.37 29.76
CA SER A 4 18.65 -42.92 29.65
C SER A 4 17.67 -41.77 29.97
N VAL A 5 16.67 -41.53 29.18
CA VAL A 5 15.29 -42.05 29.08
C VAL A 5 14.61 -42.31 30.44
N VAL A 6 13.42 -41.73 30.59
CA VAL A 6 12.13 -42.23 31.12
C VAL A 6 11.22 -41.01 31.36
N GLN A 7 10.19 -40.71 30.65
CA GLN A 7 8.86 -41.28 30.48
C GLN A 7 8.10 -41.56 31.79
N SER A 8 6.92 -40.98 31.87
CA SER A 8 5.61 -41.52 32.21
C SER A 8 4.76 -40.55 32.98
N GLU A 9 3.61 -40.20 32.40
CA GLU A 9 2.25 -40.74 32.59
C GLU A 9 1.70 -40.50 34.00
N SER A 10 0.59 -39.93 34.08
CA SER A 10 -0.81 -40.27 33.78
C SER A 10 -1.71 -40.00 34.96
N ALA A 11 -2.83 -39.51 34.66
CA ALA A 11 -4.19 -39.88 35.09
C ALA A 11 -4.72 -39.37 36.44
N ASN A 12 -5.79 -38.71 36.39
CA ASN A 12 -7.18 -39.14 36.26
C ASN A 12 -8.04 -38.83 37.51
N SER A 13 -9.19 -38.37 37.24
CA SER A 13 -10.52 -38.66 37.83
C SER A 13 -10.88 -37.97 39.14
N THR A 14 -12.04 -37.54 39.42
CA THR A 14 -13.43 -37.88 38.99
C THR A 14 -14.39 -36.95 39.75
N GLU A 15 -15.46 -36.59 39.12
CA GLU A 15 -16.87 -36.51 39.52
C GLU A 15 -17.22 -35.92 40.89
N SER A 16 -18.25 -35.14 41.09
CA SER A 16 -19.65 -35.42 40.84
C SER A 16 -20.50 -34.26 41.35
N SER A 17 -21.43 -33.84 40.49
CA SER A 17 -22.87 -33.82 40.74
C SER A 17 -23.42 -33.12 41.99
N THR A 18 -24.27 -32.13 41.78
CA THR A 18 -25.74 -32.19 42.01
C THR A 18 -26.41 -30.84 41.82
N GLN A 19 -27.33 -30.80 40.91
CA GLN A 19 -28.53 -29.96 40.97
C GLN A 19 -29.55 -30.65 41.91
N PRO A 20 -30.63 -30.02 42.40
CA PRO A 20 -31.68 -29.39 41.60
C PRO A 20 -32.49 -28.22 42.24
N GLU A 21 -33.36 -27.66 41.43
CA GLU A 21 -34.74 -27.21 41.54
C GLU A 21 -35.02 -25.93 42.34
N GLU A 22 -35.72 -25.12 41.78
CA GLU A 22 -37.04 -24.78 41.20
C GLU A 22 -37.65 -23.61 41.99
N ASN A 23 -38.11 -22.59 41.42
CA ASN A 23 -39.51 -22.24 41.15
C ASN A 23 -39.74 -20.73 40.92
N ASN A 24 -40.17 -20.45 39.74
CA ASN A 24 -41.47 -19.88 39.36
C ASN A 24 -41.77 -18.40 39.67
N SER A 25 -42.14 -17.80 38.61
CA SER A 25 -43.33 -16.99 38.35
C SER A 25 -43.19 -15.49 38.18
N SER A 26 -43.47 -15.14 36.99
CA SER A 26 -44.51 -14.24 36.52
C SER A 26 -44.10 -12.88 35.96
N SER A 27 -44.22 -12.82 34.63
CA SER A 27 -44.94 -11.82 33.83
C SER A 27 -44.52 -10.35 33.92
N SER A 28 -43.87 -9.91 32.87
CA SER A 28 -44.38 -8.80 32.05
C SER A 28 -43.64 -8.78 30.71
N SER A 29 -44.42 -8.90 29.68
CA SER A 29 -44.04 -8.65 28.30
C SER A 29 -43.62 -7.19 28.12
N GLU A 30 -42.39 -6.99 27.70
CA GLU A 30 -42.03 -5.81 26.96
C GLU A 30 -41.07 -6.26 25.88
N SER A 31 -41.56 -6.19 24.65
CA SER A 31 -40.83 -6.41 23.44
C SER A 31 -39.68 -5.44 23.37
N ILE A 32 -38.48 -5.94 23.59
CA ILE A 32 -37.26 -5.24 23.17
C ILE A 32 -36.90 -5.83 21.82
N GLU A 33 -37.28 -5.11 20.78
CA GLU A 33 -36.66 -5.27 19.50
C GLU A 33 -35.14 -5.06 19.68
N PRO A 34 -34.28 -5.96 19.21
CA PRO A 34 -32.89 -5.63 19.04
C PRO A 34 -32.80 -4.79 17.77
N SER A 35 -32.87 -3.48 17.92
CA SER A 35 -32.25 -2.61 16.94
C SER A 35 -30.76 -2.78 17.09
N GLU A 36 -30.25 -3.79 16.47
CA GLU A 36 -28.86 -3.77 16.03
C GLU A 36 -28.79 -2.68 14.94
N GLU A 37 -28.64 -1.45 15.38
CA GLU A 37 -27.97 -0.46 14.57
C GLU A 37 -26.53 -0.99 14.35
N ILE A 38 -26.38 -1.72 13.27
CA ILE A 38 -25.10 -1.86 12.62
C ILE A 38 -24.77 -0.44 12.19
N ASN A 39 -24.03 0.29 13.02
CA ASN A 39 -23.29 1.46 12.60
C ASN A 39 -22.24 0.98 11.59
N SER A 40 -22.67 0.74 10.36
CA SER A 40 -21.82 0.83 9.23
C SER A 40 -21.63 2.34 8.93
N ASP A 41 -20.79 3.00 9.72
CA ASP A 41 -20.11 4.19 9.27
C ASP A 41 -19.10 3.75 8.18
N GLU A 42 -19.64 3.21 7.09
CA GLU A 42 -18.97 3.27 5.81
C GLU A 42 -18.91 4.76 5.49
N ASP A 43 -17.71 5.34 5.58
CA ASP A 43 -17.48 6.72 5.25
C ASP A 43 -17.72 6.91 3.74
N THR A 44 -19.01 7.05 3.39
CA THR A 44 -19.51 7.23 2.02
C THR A 44 -19.32 8.66 1.54
N SER A 45 -18.62 9.51 2.33
CA SER A 45 -18.33 10.86 1.91
C SER A 45 -17.44 10.85 0.66
N ASP A 46 -17.81 11.69 -0.28
CA ASP A 46 -17.05 11.87 -1.51
C ASP A 46 -15.79 12.69 -1.21
N ILE A 47 -14.71 12.32 -1.87
CA ILE A 47 -13.51 13.12 -1.99
C ILE A 47 -13.26 13.49 -3.44
N GLU A 48 -12.58 14.59 -3.65
CA GLU A 48 -12.12 15.04 -4.95
C GLU A 48 -10.60 15.02 -4.97
N LEU A 49 -10.05 14.39 -5.99
CA LEU A 49 -8.61 14.30 -6.24
C LEU A 49 -8.31 14.87 -7.61
N THR A 50 -7.47 15.89 -7.70
CA THR A 50 -7.03 16.45 -8.98
C THR A 50 -5.71 15.83 -9.40
N ILE A 51 -5.73 15.15 -10.54
CA ILE A 51 -4.55 14.57 -11.18
C ILE A 51 -4.00 15.59 -12.18
N PRO A 52 -2.72 15.98 -12.06
CA PRO A 52 -2.08 16.94 -12.95
C PRO A 52 -2.09 16.49 -14.42
N ALA A 53 -2.09 17.47 -15.34
CA ALA A 53 -2.15 17.21 -16.78
C ALA A 53 -1.09 16.25 -17.31
N ASP A 54 0.12 16.30 -16.76
CA ASP A 54 1.23 15.43 -17.15
C ASP A 54 0.94 13.95 -16.90
N PHE A 55 0.13 13.64 -15.88
CA PHE A 55 -0.30 12.26 -15.58
C PHE A 55 -1.59 11.86 -16.29
N VAL A 56 -2.44 12.82 -16.67
CA VAL A 56 -3.64 12.56 -17.46
C VAL A 56 -3.28 12.24 -18.92
N GLY A 57 -2.29 12.94 -19.45
CA GLY A 57 -1.83 12.78 -20.83
C GLY A 57 -2.90 13.26 -21.84
N GLN A 58 -2.96 12.61 -23.01
CA GLN A 58 -3.86 12.97 -24.11
C GLN A 58 -5.22 12.25 -24.06
N GLN A 59 -5.76 12.03 -22.87
CA GLN A 59 -7.09 11.42 -22.73
C GLN A 59 -8.19 12.44 -23.03
N THR A 60 -9.25 11.98 -23.66
CA THR A 60 -10.48 12.78 -23.88
C THR A 60 -11.45 12.58 -22.73
N GLN A 61 -12.47 13.48 -22.61
CA GLN A 61 -13.52 13.26 -21.62
C GLN A 61 -14.21 11.91 -21.80
N ALA A 62 -14.43 11.47 -23.06
CA ALA A 62 -15.04 10.17 -23.33
C ALA A 62 -14.19 8.98 -22.82
N ASP A 63 -12.85 9.09 -22.89
CA ASP A 63 -11.94 8.08 -22.36
C ASP A 63 -12.02 8.04 -20.81
N LEU A 64 -12.12 9.22 -20.19
CA LEU A 64 -12.25 9.35 -18.73
C LEU A 64 -13.62 8.87 -18.23
N ASP A 65 -14.70 9.12 -18.96
CA ASP A 65 -16.04 8.62 -18.63
C ASP A 65 -16.05 7.08 -18.63
N LYS A 66 -15.43 6.48 -19.64
CA LYS A 66 -15.30 5.03 -19.75
C LYS A 66 -14.45 4.47 -18.61
N LYS A 67 -13.36 5.15 -18.26
CA LYS A 67 -12.52 4.77 -17.12
C LYS A 67 -13.31 4.85 -15.80
N ALA A 68 -14.09 5.90 -15.59
CA ALA A 68 -14.92 6.06 -14.40
C ALA A 68 -15.92 4.90 -14.28
N GLU A 69 -16.55 4.49 -15.38
CA GLU A 69 -17.48 3.35 -15.42
C GLU A 69 -16.75 2.03 -15.11
N GLU A 70 -15.58 1.81 -15.73
CA GLU A 70 -14.80 0.58 -15.57
C GLU A 70 -14.34 0.36 -14.12
N TYR A 71 -13.91 1.42 -13.43
CA TYR A 71 -13.41 1.37 -12.05
C TYR A 71 -14.48 1.72 -11.00
N GLY A 72 -15.71 1.97 -11.41
CA GLY A 72 -16.79 2.35 -10.49
C GLY A 72 -16.58 3.69 -9.79
N ILE A 73 -15.79 4.58 -10.39
CA ILE A 73 -15.54 5.94 -9.89
C ILE A 73 -16.75 6.79 -10.23
N LYS A 74 -17.20 7.62 -9.29
CA LYS A 74 -18.41 8.43 -9.45
C LYS A 74 -18.35 9.36 -10.67
N SER A 75 -17.23 10.06 -10.86
CA SER A 75 -16.95 10.87 -12.04
C SER A 75 -15.46 11.17 -12.18
N ILE A 76 -15.04 11.38 -13.44
CA ILE A 76 -13.72 11.93 -13.78
C ILE A 76 -13.97 13.07 -14.77
N VAL A 77 -13.63 14.28 -14.40
CA VAL A 77 -13.83 15.48 -15.22
C VAL A 77 -12.50 16.00 -15.72
N LEU A 78 -12.38 16.09 -17.07
CA LEU A 78 -11.23 16.72 -17.70
C LEU A 78 -11.34 18.23 -17.57
N ASN A 79 -10.35 18.85 -16.93
CA ASN A 79 -10.30 20.29 -16.74
C ASN A 79 -9.70 21.02 -17.96
N SER A 80 -9.93 22.32 -18.05
CA SER A 80 -9.45 23.14 -19.20
C SER A 80 -7.92 23.24 -19.27
N ASP A 81 -7.21 23.00 -18.17
CA ASP A 81 -5.75 22.97 -18.09
C ASP A 81 -5.12 21.60 -18.39
N GLY A 82 -5.96 20.62 -18.75
CA GLY A 82 -5.56 19.25 -19.03
C GLY A 82 -5.45 18.34 -17.80
N SER A 83 -5.62 18.87 -16.61
CA SER A 83 -5.75 18.05 -15.38
C SER A 83 -7.11 17.33 -15.36
N ALA A 84 -7.27 16.35 -14.49
CA ALA A 84 -8.56 15.68 -14.32
C ALA A 84 -8.94 15.60 -12.84
N THR A 85 -10.20 15.92 -12.54
CA THR A 85 -10.77 15.80 -11.20
C THR A 85 -11.53 14.50 -11.06
N TYR A 86 -11.09 13.65 -10.16
CA TYR A 86 -11.69 12.37 -9.80
C TYR A 86 -12.56 12.56 -8.57
N THR A 87 -13.81 12.17 -8.65
CA THR A 87 -14.74 12.15 -7.51
C THR A 87 -15.05 10.71 -7.14
N MET A 88 -14.73 10.32 -5.92
CA MET A 88 -14.93 8.97 -5.42
C MET A 88 -15.20 8.98 -3.92
N THR A 89 -15.68 7.88 -3.35
CA THR A 89 -15.80 7.76 -1.90
C THR A 89 -14.43 7.59 -1.25
N LYS A 90 -14.30 7.93 0.03
CA LYS A 90 -13.07 7.69 0.79
C LYS A 90 -12.68 6.22 0.79
N GLN A 91 -13.65 5.31 0.88
CA GLN A 91 -13.38 3.88 0.82
C GLN A 91 -12.77 3.49 -0.53
N GLN A 92 -13.37 3.92 -1.64
CA GLN A 92 -12.81 3.67 -2.99
C GLN A 92 -11.38 4.20 -3.14
N HIS A 93 -11.12 5.40 -2.60
CA HIS A 93 -9.78 5.97 -2.63
C HIS A 93 -8.78 5.14 -1.81
N THR A 94 -9.16 4.69 -0.62
CA THR A 94 -8.33 3.82 0.21
C THR A 94 -8.01 2.50 -0.51
N GLU A 95 -9.02 1.82 -1.06
CA GLU A 95 -8.86 0.57 -1.81
C GLU A 95 -7.95 0.76 -3.03
N PHE A 96 -8.13 1.86 -3.76
CA PHE A 96 -7.30 2.20 -4.92
C PHE A 96 -5.83 2.43 -4.54
N LEU A 97 -5.56 3.15 -3.44
CA LEU A 97 -4.20 3.36 -2.94
C LEU A 97 -3.56 2.05 -2.45
N GLU A 98 -4.31 1.19 -1.78
CA GLU A 98 -3.82 -0.11 -1.32
C GLU A 98 -3.45 -1.00 -2.51
N GLU A 99 -4.28 -1.04 -3.54
CA GLU A 99 -4.01 -1.79 -4.77
C GLU A 99 -2.76 -1.25 -5.49
N TYR A 100 -2.66 0.08 -5.63
CA TYR A 100 -1.51 0.71 -6.26
C TYR A 100 -0.22 0.47 -5.46
N ARG A 101 -0.28 0.54 -4.14
CA ARG A 101 0.82 0.19 -3.23
C ARG A 101 1.27 -1.26 -3.43
N ALA A 102 0.34 -2.19 -3.54
CA ALA A 102 0.64 -3.59 -3.81
C ALA A 102 1.33 -3.77 -5.17
N GLN A 103 0.88 -3.05 -6.21
CA GLN A 103 1.51 -3.05 -7.53
C GLN A 103 2.95 -2.52 -7.48
N ILE A 104 3.19 -1.38 -6.79
CA ILE A 104 4.55 -0.85 -6.61
C ILE A 104 5.43 -1.90 -5.93
N ASN A 105 5.00 -2.45 -4.80
CA ASN A 105 5.80 -3.41 -4.04
C ASN A 105 6.12 -4.68 -4.86
N ASN A 106 5.18 -5.17 -5.65
CA ASN A 106 5.41 -6.28 -6.55
C ASN A 106 6.45 -5.91 -7.62
N THR A 107 6.32 -4.75 -8.24
CA THR A 107 7.29 -4.26 -9.23
C THR A 107 8.69 -4.11 -8.62
N LEU A 108 8.81 -3.53 -7.41
CA LEU A 108 10.09 -3.41 -6.71
C LEU A 108 10.73 -4.79 -6.44
N ASN A 109 9.93 -5.79 -6.08
CA ASN A 109 10.41 -7.15 -5.88
C ASN A 109 10.86 -7.81 -7.19
N GLU A 110 10.15 -7.57 -8.29
CA GLU A 110 10.51 -8.09 -9.61
C GLU A 110 11.81 -7.49 -10.17
N LEU A 111 12.15 -6.27 -9.79
CA LEU A 111 13.43 -5.65 -10.18
C LEU A 111 14.63 -6.32 -9.52
N ILE A 112 14.47 -6.94 -8.34
CA ILE A 112 15.57 -7.57 -7.62
C ILE A 112 16.08 -8.79 -8.40
N GLY A 113 17.32 -8.71 -8.86
CA GLY A 113 17.97 -9.78 -9.61
C GLY A 113 17.39 -10.05 -11.00
N SER A 114 16.59 -9.10 -11.53
CA SER A 114 16.06 -9.18 -12.90
C SER A 114 17.16 -9.14 -13.96
N GLU A 115 16.81 -9.43 -15.21
CA GLU A 115 17.78 -9.37 -16.32
C GLU A 115 18.40 -7.97 -16.49
N ASP A 116 17.63 -6.91 -16.24
CA ASP A 116 18.07 -5.53 -16.33
C ASP A 116 18.91 -5.09 -15.12
N TYR A 117 18.64 -5.69 -13.94
CA TYR A 117 19.26 -5.33 -12.66
C TYR A 117 19.76 -6.56 -11.90
N THR A 118 20.64 -7.33 -12.51
CA THR A 118 21.18 -8.60 -11.96
C THR A 118 21.91 -8.42 -10.64
N ASN A 119 22.43 -7.21 -10.38
CA ASN A 119 23.18 -6.89 -9.18
C ASN A 119 22.32 -6.39 -8.02
N PHE A 120 21.03 -6.02 -8.26
CA PHE A 120 20.15 -5.60 -7.18
C PHE A 120 19.83 -6.78 -6.26
N THR A 121 20.08 -6.62 -4.97
CA THR A 121 19.84 -7.66 -3.96
C THR A 121 18.70 -7.34 -3.01
N ALA A 122 18.39 -6.06 -2.82
CA ALA A 122 17.25 -5.59 -2.05
C ALA A 122 16.82 -4.20 -2.50
N ILE A 123 15.53 -3.94 -2.41
CA ILE A 123 14.95 -2.62 -2.60
C ILE A 123 14.00 -2.38 -1.43
N LYS A 124 14.15 -1.26 -0.74
CA LYS A 124 13.28 -0.81 0.35
C LYS A 124 12.73 0.56 0.02
N ALA A 125 11.49 0.80 0.39
CA ALA A 125 10.84 2.10 0.33
C ALA A 125 10.23 2.45 1.69
N ASN A 126 10.13 3.74 2.00
CA ASN A 126 9.29 4.20 3.11
C ASN A 126 7.80 4.12 2.74
N GLU A 127 6.91 4.39 3.70
CA GLU A 127 5.47 4.25 3.51
C GLU A 127 4.90 5.12 2.40
N ASN A 128 5.48 6.29 2.17
CA ASN A 128 5.02 7.27 1.19
C ASN A 128 5.80 7.22 -0.13
N TYR A 129 6.70 6.27 -0.30
CA TYR A 129 7.56 6.15 -1.50
C TYR A 129 8.32 7.44 -1.84
N THR A 130 8.73 8.20 -0.83
CA THR A 130 9.59 9.38 -0.97
C THR A 130 11.07 9.06 -0.74
N GLU A 131 11.36 7.88 -0.18
CA GLU A 131 12.71 7.40 0.08
C GLU A 131 12.83 5.95 -0.38
N PHE A 132 13.78 5.70 -1.26
CA PHE A 132 14.13 4.35 -1.73
C PHE A 132 15.58 4.04 -1.36
N THR A 133 15.81 2.82 -0.91
CA THR A 133 17.16 2.29 -0.67
C THR A 133 17.35 1.02 -1.47
N ILE A 134 18.28 1.04 -2.41
CA ILE A 134 18.63 -0.07 -3.27
C ILE A 134 19.98 -0.64 -2.82
N THR A 135 20.02 -1.92 -2.51
CA THR A 135 21.25 -2.64 -2.21
C THR A 135 21.71 -3.36 -3.47
N THR A 136 22.92 -3.09 -3.91
CA THR A 136 23.52 -3.67 -5.12
C THR A 136 24.88 -4.28 -4.84
N LYS A 137 25.25 -5.33 -5.58
CA LYS A 137 26.60 -5.93 -5.58
C LYS A 137 27.60 -5.10 -6.35
N SER A 138 27.15 -4.13 -7.14
CA SER A 138 28.03 -3.24 -7.91
C SER A 138 28.87 -2.39 -6.98
N ALA A 139 30.17 -2.29 -7.28
CA ALA A 139 31.06 -1.36 -6.57
C ALA A 139 30.83 0.10 -7.03
N GLU A 140 30.48 0.26 -8.30
CA GLU A 140 30.08 1.51 -8.95
C GLU A 140 28.82 1.22 -9.78
N LEU A 141 27.89 2.15 -9.83
CA LEU A 141 26.67 1.98 -10.61
C LEU A 141 26.98 1.96 -12.10
N ASP A 142 26.45 0.98 -12.81
CA ASP A 142 26.45 1.00 -14.26
C ASP A 142 25.37 1.99 -14.79
N MET A 143 25.27 2.09 -16.11
CA MET A 143 24.34 3.03 -16.75
C MET A 143 22.88 2.67 -16.45
N ALA A 144 22.52 1.38 -16.50
CA ALA A 144 21.17 0.93 -16.24
C ALA A 144 20.77 1.19 -14.77
N GLU A 145 21.63 0.85 -13.84
CA GLU A 145 21.46 1.13 -12.41
C GLU A 145 21.32 2.64 -12.16
N SER A 146 22.14 3.46 -12.79
CA SER A 146 22.09 4.92 -12.65
C SER A 146 20.79 5.52 -13.18
N PHE A 147 20.27 5.02 -14.30
CA PHE A 147 19.00 5.48 -14.87
C PHE A 147 17.76 4.94 -14.15
N SER A 148 17.89 3.88 -13.36
CA SER A 148 16.77 3.30 -12.61
C SER A 148 16.11 4.30 -11.64
N VAL A 149 16.85 5.34 -11.21
CA VAL A 149 16.33 6.39 -10.32
C VAL A 149 15.06 7.05 -10.88
N ILE A 150 14.95 7.18 -12.20
CA ILE A 150 13.79 7.78 -12.88
C ILE A 150 12.53 6.97 -12.59
N ALA A 151 12.62 5.64 -12.63
CA ALA A 151 11.49 4.76 -12.31
C ALA A 151 11.05 4.93 -10.86
N PHE A 152 11.97 5.01 -9.91
CA PHE A 152 11.65 5.24 -8.50
C PHE A 152 11.01 6.60 -8.27
N TYR A 153 11.47 7.65 -8.96
CA TYR A 153 10.82 8.96 -8.92
C TYR A 153 9.39 8.90 -9.46
N MET A 154 9.14 8.13 -10.53
CA MET A 154 7.80 7.94 -11.06
C MET A 154 6.89 7.21 -10.08
N TYR A 155 7.35 6.12 -9.46
CA TYR A 155 6.55 5.38 -8.48
C TYR A 155 6.14 6.26 -7.31
N GLY A 156 7.09 6.98 -6.72
CA GLY A 156 6.81 7.89 -5.62
C GLY A 156 5.95 9.08 -6.03
N GLY A 157 6.24 9.68 -7.18
CA GLY A 157 5.47 10.81 -7.71
C GLY A 157 4.01 10.47 -7.96
N ILE A 158 3.75 9.38 -8.67
CA ILE A 158 2.38 8.94 -8.96
C ILE A 158 1.65 8.56 -7.67
N TYR A 159 2.30 7.81 -6.76
CA TYR A 159 1.67 7.43 -5.49
C TYR A 159 1.20 8.66 -4.70
N ASN A 160 2.07 9.67 -4.55
CA ASN A 160 1.73 10.86 -3.77
C ASN A 160 0.67 11.73 -4.46
N VAL A 161 0.70 11.86 -5.78
CA VAL A 161 -0.39 12.50 -6.53
C VAL A 161 -1.73 11.81 -6.28
N LEU A 162 -1.76 10.47 -6.34
CA LEU A 162 -2.96 9.68 -6.05
C LEU A 162 -3.38 9.75 -4.58
N ASN A 163 -2.42 9.96 -3.67
CA ASN A 163 -2.69 10.16 -2.25
C ASN A 163 -3.14 11.60 -1.92
N GLY A 164 -3.10 12.52 -2.89
CA GLY A 164 -3.45 13.92 -2.70
C GLY A 164 -2.39 14.73 -1.96
N GLU A 165 -1.15 14.23 -1.93
CA GLU A 165 -0.02 14.85 -1.24
C GLU A 165 0.91 15.54 -2.25
N GLU A 166 1.33 16.75 -1.91
CA GLU A 166 2.43 17.41 -2.60
C GLU A 166 3.76 17.03 -1.96
N ILE A 167 4.70 16.61 -2.78
CA ILE A 167 6.05 16.24 -2.32
C ILE A 167 7.09 17.09 -3.02
N ASP A 168 8.07 17.54 -2.25
CA ASP A 168 9.16 18.38 -2.77
C ASP A 168 10.31 17.55 -3.35
N ASN A 169 10.49 16.33 -2.88
CA ASN A 169 11.61 15.49 -3.26
C ASN A 169 11.33 14.01 -3.05
N ILE A 170 11.90 13.20 -3.95
CA ILE A 170 12.06 11.75 -3.79
C ILE A 170 13.55 11.46 -3.80
N SER A 171 14.02 10.76 -2.78
CA SER A 171 15.42 10.36 -2.62
C SER A 171 15.62 8.89 -2.96
N VAL A 172 16.66 8.59 -3.71
CA VAL A 172 17.08 7.22 -4.06
C VAL A 172 18.54 7.04 -3.65
N THR A 173 18.76 6.11 -2.72
CA THR A 173 20.08 5.79 -2.18
C THR A 173 20.52 4.40 -2.64
N PHE A 174 21.69 4.29 -3.23
CA PHE A 174 22.33 3.02 -3.55
C PHE A 174 23.39 2.68 -2.51
N ILE A 175 23.33 1.44 -2.01
CA ILE A 175 24.23 0.91 -0.99
C ILE A 175 24.91 -0.34 -1.53
N ASN A 176 26.22 -0.46 -1.33
CA ASN A 176 26.96 -1.66 -1.68
C ASN A 176 26.59 -2.82 -0.76
N ALA A 177 26.28 -3.98 -1.33
CA ALA A 177 25.82 -5.16 -0.60
C ALA A 177 26.91 -5.75 0.33
N ASP A 178 28.18 -5.63 -0.03
CA ASP A 178 29.28 -6.24 0.69
C ASP A 178 29.82 -5.32 1.79
N SER A 179 30.00 -4.02 1.49
CA SER A 179 30.58 -3.05 2.44
C SER A 179 29.53 -2.32 3.26
N GLY A 180 28.28 -2.21 2.77
CA GLY A 180 27.23 -1.36 3.37
C GLY A 180 27.45 0.13 3.14
N GLU A 181 28.45 0.52 2.36
CA GLU A 181 28.76 1.92 2.05
C GLU A 181 27.76 2.49 1.02
N VAL A 182 27.44 3.77 1.16
CA VAL A 182 26.62 4.49 0.19
C VAL A 182 27.46 4.73 -1.08
N ILE A 183 26.95 4.25 -2.21
CA ILE A 183 27.57 4.45 -3.54
C ILE A 183 27.09 5.78 -4.12
N SER A 184 25.78 6.06 -4.03
CA SER A 184 25.17 7.23 -4.62
C SER A 184 23.89 7.61 -3.90
N VAL A 185 23.58 8.91 -3.89
CA VAL A 185 22.29 9.47 -3.47
C VAL A 185 21.81 10.39 -4.58
N SER A 186 20.59 10.15 -5.07
CA SER A 186 19.96 10.95 -6.11
C SER A 186 18.65 11.53 -5.58
N ASN A 187 18.33 12.75 -5.98
CA ASN A 187 17.14 13.48 -5.55
C ASN A 187 16.36 13.98 -6.77
N SER A 188 15.03 13.76 -6.76
CA SER A 188 14.18 14.22 -7.86
C SER A 188 14.17 15.76 -8.00
N SER A 189 14.29 16.48 -6.89
CA SER A 189 14.39 17.94 -6.89
C SER A 189 15.61 18.50 -7.63
N ASP A 190 16.63 17.70 -7.88
CA ASP A 190 17.80 18.11 -8.65
C ASP A 190 17.54 18.10 -10.17
N MET A 191 16.55 17.33 -10.63
CA MET A 191 16.14 17.30 -12.04
C MET A 191 15.48 18.61 -12.47
N GLU A 192 14.76 19.28 -11.58
CA GLU A 192 14.10 20.56 -11.86
C GLU A 192 15.06 21.73 -12.01
N LYS A 193 16.28 21.62 -11.44
CA LYS A 193 17.31 22.68 -11.48
C LYS A 193 18.06 22.75 -12.80
N THR A 194 17.81 21.80 -13.72
CA THR A 194 18.58 21.66 -14.97
C THR A 194 17.89 22.31 -16.18
N ASN A 195 16.74 22.99 -15.97
CA ASN A 195 15.99 23.71 -17.01
C ASN A 195 16.19 25.22 -16.93
#